data_9f58e763474094fabca2cc8063024fbc
#
_entry.id   9f58e763474094fabca2cc8063024fbc
#
_cell.length_a   1.000
_cell.length_b   1.000
_cell.length_c   1.000
_cell.angle_alpha   90.00
_cell.angle_beta   90.00
_cell.angle_gamma   90.00
#
_symmetry.space_group_name_H-M   'P 1'
#
loop_
_entity.id
_entity.type
_entity.pdbx_description
1 polymer ?
#
loop_
_entity_poly.entity_id
_entity_poly.type
_entity_poly.pdbx_seq_one_letter_code
_entity_poly.pdbx_strand_id
1 'polypeptide(L)'
;MYNMPAMTKNLLVINILAFIATWVLQRSAIDLTAMCGLHFFLASDFHFYQFFSYMFLHGGFTHLLFNMFALWMFGSVIERVWGPKKFLFYYIVCGVGAGMVQELVQYAEYYVQGLSAYEMVNLGDQRITMDAYLNLRTTIGASGAVYGILLAFGMIFPNERLFIIPIPFPIKAKWLIVGYIVIELFSAMSAPGDGVAHMAHLGGMLFGFLLIRYWQKHPDSSQRYGRSYGKEFFDNLIRKHEDYQRSRRMHAEKTGTRRETDEEYNMKQPRPPIPRRR
;
A
#
# COMPACT_ATOMS: atom_id res chain seq x y z
N MET A 1 24.18 0.71 -9.09
CA MET A 1 22.99 0.97 -8.24
C MET A 1 21.86 1.46 -9.14
N TYR A 2 20.68 0.86 -9.06
CA TYR A 2 19.52 1.43 -9.75
C TYR A 2 19.03 2.63 -8.96
N ASN A 3 19.07 3.82 -9.56
CA ASN A 3 18.55 5.02 -8.93
C ASN A 3 17.03 4.88 -8.74
N MET A 4 16.53 5.34 -7.59
CA MET A 4 15.09 5.40 -7.33
C MET A 4 14.41 6.29 -8.38
N PRO A 5 13.27 5.87 -8.97
CA PRO A 5 12.53 6.68 -9.92
C PRO A 5 12.06 8.01 -9.32
N ALA A 6 11.98 9.03 -10.15
CA ALA A 6 11.86 10.42 -9.69
C ALA A 6 10.52 10.69 -8.97
N MET A 7 9.39 10.19 -9.50
CA MET A 7 8.08 10.44 -8.89
C MET A 7 7.91 9.70 -7.59
N THR A 8 8.33 8.42 -7.52
CA THR A 8 8.35 7.66 -6.26
C THR A 8 9.18 8.38 -5.22
N LYS A 9 10.40 8.85 -5.58
CA LYS A 9 11.24 9.61 -4.66
C LYS A 9 10.55 10.91 -4.18
N ASN A 10 9.96 11.66 -5.09
CA ASN A 10 9.30 12.92 -4.75
C ASN A 10 8.09 12.69 -3.84
N LEU A 11 7.27 11.67 -4.12
CA LEU A 11 6.14 11.31 -3.26
C LEU A 11 6.60 10.90 -1.86
N LEU A 12 7.67 10.09 -1.74
CA LEU A 12 8.26 9.76 -0.44
C LEU A 12 8.69 11.00 0.32
N VAL A 13 9.42 11.91 -0.33
CA VAL A 13 9.91 13.15 0.30
C VAL A 13 8.75 14.03 0.75
N ILE A 14 7.73 14.24 -0.11
CA ILE A 14 6.56 15.06 0.22
C ILE A 14 5.82 14.49 1.43
N ASN A 15 5.57 13.17 1.49
CA ASN A 15 4.88 12.53 2.62
C ASN A 15 5.69 12.65 3.92
N ILE A 16 7.02 12.46 3.86
CA ILE A 16 7.89 12.62 5.02
C ILE A 16 7.90 14.06 5.50
N LEU A 17 8.00 15.04 4.59
CA LEU A 17 7.98 16.46 4.94
C LEU A 17 6.61 16.87 5.52
N ALA A 18 5.51 16.39 4.96
CA ALA A 18 4.17 16.64 5.49
C ALA A 18 4.02 16.08 6.90
N PHE A 19 4.53 14.87 7.16
CA PHE A 19 4.52 14.27 8.51
C PHE A 19 5.33 15.08 9.52
N ILE A 20 6.54 15.52 9.13
CA ILE A 20 7.38 16.37 9.98
C ILE A 20 6.66 17.71 10.23
N ALA A 21 6.07 18.32 9.19
CA ALA A 21 5.33 19.56 9.32
C ALA A 21 4.14 19.43 10.28
N THR A 22 3.36 18.34 10.17
CA THR A 22 2.25 18.05 11.09
C THR A 22 2.74 17.97 12.53
N TRP A 23 3.82 17.24 12.79
CA TRP A 23 4.38 17.10 14.12
C TRP A 23 4.95 18.41 14.70
N VAL A 24 5.60 19.23 13.87
CA VAL A 24 6.18 20.52 14.30
C VAL A 24 5.09 21.57 14.55
N LEU A 25 4.13 21.70 13.63
CA LEU A 25 3.08 22.72 13.69
C LEU A 25 2.06 22.44 14.82
N GLN A 26 1.82 21.18 15.15
CA GLN A 26 0.97 20.81 16.29
C GLN A 26 1.49 21.39 17.62
N ARG A 27 2.81 21.59 17.74
CA ARG A 27 3.42 22.28 18.92
C ARG A 27 3.11 23.77 18.97
N SER A 28 2.74 24.36 17.85
CA SER A 28 2.35 25.78 17.70
C SER A 28 0.84 25.96 17.65
N ALA A 29 0.08 24.95 18.11
CA ALA A 29 -1.39 24.91 18.08
C ALA A 29 -2.00 25.00 16.66
N ILE A 30 -1.24 24.64 15.61
CA ILE A 30 -1.74 24.51 14.23
C ILE A 30 -1.94 23.03 13.94
N ASP A 31 -3.19 22.61 13.77
CA ASP A 31 -3.54 21.22 13.45
C ASP A 31 -3.72 21.04 11.93
N LEU A 32 -2.65 20.56 11.27
CA LEU A 32 -2.72 20.23 9.84
C LEU A 32 -3.68 19.10 9.54
N THR A 33 -3.92 18.20 10.49
CA THR A 33 -4.87 17.09 10.30
C THR A 33 -6.29 17.61 10.23
N ALA A 34 -6.66 18.52 11.11
CA ALA A 34 -7.96 19.20 11.06
C ALA A 34 -8.12 20.06 9.79
N MET A 35 -7.05 20.72 9.32
CA MET A 35 -7.14 21.58 8.14
C MET A 35 -7.15 20.81 6.80
N CYS A 36 -6.31 19.79 6.68
CA CYS A 36 -5.97 19.14 5.41
C CYS A 36 -6.41 17.68 5.31
N GLY A 37 -6.88 17.07 6.40
CA GLY A 37 -7.52 15.75 6.40
C GLY A 37 -8.88 15.82 5.70
N LEU A 38 -9.34 14.71 5.14
CA LEU A 38 -10.64 14.63 4.49
C LEU A 38 -11.72 14.47 5.56
N HIS A 39 -12.47 15.54 5.79
CA HIS A 39 -13.67 15.54 6.63
C HIS A 39 -14.87 15.03 5.84
N PHE A 40 -15.84 14.47 6.56
CA PHE A 40 -17.09 14.06 5.95
C PHE A 40 -17.77 15.25 5.26
N PHE A 41 -18.26 15.04 4.03
CA PHE A 41 -18.72 16.16 3.19
C PHE A 41 -19.96 16.91 3.74
N LEU A 42 -20.66 16.39 4.75
CA LEU A 42 -21.72 17.10 5.48
C LEU A 42 -21.21 17.86 6.73
N ALA A 43 -19.94 17.74 7.09
CA ALA A 43 -19.34 18.47 8.20
C ALA A 43 -18.95 19.89 7.77
N SER A 44 -18.97 20.84 8.72
CA SER A 44 -18.64 22.25 8.43
C SER A 44 -17.20 22.49 7.96
N ASP A 45 -16.26 21.62 8.37
CA ASP A 45 -14.83 21.73 8.05
C ASP A 45 -14.46 21.03 6.74
N PHE A 46 -15.45 20.50 6.00
CA PHE A 46 -15.20 19.89 4.70
C PHE A 46 -14.85 20.92 3.64
N HIS A 47 -13.79 20.61 2.89
CA HIS A 47 -13.34 21.39 1.73
C HIS A 47 -12.90 20.47 0.59
N PHE A 48 -13.23 20.80 -0.66
CA PHE A 48 -12.91 19.94 -1.82
C PHE A 48 -11.42 19.64 -2.01
N TYR A 49 -10.50 20.54 -1.60
CA TYR A 49 -9.06 20.26 -1.68
C TYR A 49 -8.62 19.11 -0.78
N GLN A 50 -9.42 18.76 0.22
CA GLN A 50 -9.14 17.67 1.15
C GLN A 50 -9.12 16.31 0.47
N PHE A 51 -9.84 16.11 -0.64
CA PHE A 51 -9.71 14.91 -1.48
C PHE A 51 -8.30 14.67 -2.02
N PHE A 52 -7.48 15.71 -2.02
CA PHE A 52 -6.08 15.63 -2.45
C PHE A 52 -5.11 15.71 -1.26
N SER A 53 -5.30 16.67 -0.35
CA SER A 53 -4.34 16.93 0.73
C SER A 53 -4.25 15.80 1.75
N TYR A 54 -5.36 15.10 2.03
CA TYR A 54 -5.42 14.00 2.99
C TYR A 54 -4.43 12.86 2.67
N MET A 55 -4.13 12.68 1.38
CA MET A 55 -3.24 11.64 0.87
C MET A 55 -1.79 11.78 1.36
N PHE A 56 -1.42 12.93 1.91
CA PHE A 56 -0.05 13.22 2.37
C PHE A 56 0.08 13.27 3.89
N LEU A 57 -1.03 13.17 4.61
CA LEU A 57 -1.05 13.17 6.07
C LEU A 57 -0.98 11.75 6.63
N HIS A 58 -0.39 11.59 7.82
CA HIS A 58 -0.25 10.28 8.48
C HIS A 58 -0.48 10.42 9.99
N GLY A 59 -1.28 9.52 10.55
CA GLY A 59 -1.66 9.54 11.97
C GLY A 59 -0.58 9.06 12.94
N GLY A 60 0.58 8.59 12.44
CA GLY A 60 1.69 8.16 13.28
C GLY A 60 2.85 7.58 12.47
N PHE A 61 3.98 7.40 13.17
CA PHE A 61 5.22 6.92 12.52
C PHE A 61 5.05 5.55 11.82
N THR A 62 4.39 4.61 12.49
CA THR A 62 4.14 3.26 11.92
C THR A 62 3.30 3.34 10.65
N HIS A 63 2.26 4.19 10.65
CA HIS A 63 1.40 4.42 9.50
C HIS A 63 2.21 5.00 8.31
N LEU A 64 3.04 6.02 8.56
CA LEU A 64 3.94 6.59 7.56
C LEU A 64 4.93 5.52 7.04
N LEU A 65 5.58 4.78 7.96
CA LEU A 65 6.61 3.81 7.61
C LEU A 65 6.10 2.75 6.64
N PHE A 66 4.94 2.12 6.94
CA PHE A 66 4.40 1.08 6.07
C PHE A 66 3.92 1.62 4.72
N ASN A 67 3.31 2.81 4.69
CA ASN A 67 2.93 3.46 3.43
C ASN A 67 4.17 3.76 2.58
N MET A 68 5.19 4.36 3.16
CA MET A 68 6.41 4.72 2.44
C MET A 68 7.21 3.50 2.00
N PHE A 69 7.26 2.46 2.81
CA PHE A 69 7.89 1.20 2.44
C PHE A 69 7.19 0.54 1.24
N ALA A 70 5.86 0.45 1.27
CA ALA A 70 5.10 -0.11 0.17
C ALA A 70 5.19 0.76 -1.10
N LEU A 71 5.11 2.09 -0.97
CA LEU A 71 5.31 3.02 -2.07
C LEU A 71 6.72 2.90 -2.67
N TRP A 72 7.76 2.81 -1.85
CA TRP A 72 9.13 2.60 -2.32
C TRP A 72 9.27 1.28 -3.08
N MET A 73 8.81 0.18 -2.49
CA MET A 73 9.01 -1.16 -3.04
C MET A 73 8.20 -1.38 -4.33
N PHE A 74 6.90 -1.14 -4.29
CA PHE A 74 6.00 -1.41 -5.41
C PHE A 74 5.89 -0.22 -6.37
N GLY A 75 5.84 1.00 -5.85
CA GLY A 75 5.77 2.22 -6.66
C GLY A 75 6.98 2.38 -7.57
N SER A 76 8.18 2.08 -7.08
CA SER A 76 9.40 2.12 -7.90
C SER A 76 9.35 1.17 -9.10
N VAL A 77 8.74 0.00 -8.95
CA VAL A 77 8.58 -0.96 -10.04
C VAL A 77 7.54 -0.45 -11.05
N ILE A 78 6.39 -0.03 -10.56
CA ILE A 78 5.29 0.44 -11.41
C ILE A 78 5.67 1.71 -12.17
N GLU A 79 6.37 2.66 -11.54
CA GLU A 79 6.86 3.85 -12.22
C GLU A 79 7.83 3.52 -13.37
N ARG A 80 8.72 2.53 -13.18
CA ARG A 80 9.64 2.08 -14.27
C ARG A 80 8.89 1.47 -15.44
N VAL A 81 7.78 0.76 -15.16
CA VAL A 81 6.97 0.12 -16.21
C VAL A 81 6.13 1.14 -16.98
N TRP A 82 5.54 2.10 -16.28
CA TRP A 82 4.57 3.03 -16.87
C TRP A 82 5.15 4.40 -17.23
N GLY A 83 6.31 4.72 -16.68
CA GLY A 83 6.88 6.06 -16.71
C GLY A 83 6.26 7.00 -15.66
N PRO A 84 6.93 8.14 -15.39
CA PRO A 84 6.60 9.00 -14.25
C PRO A 84 5.22 9.65 -14.37
N LYS A 85 4.81 10.10 -15.55
CA LYS A 85 3.52 10.79 -15.74
C LYS A 85 2.33 9.87 -15.51
N LYS A 86 2.37 8.67 -16.09
CA LYS A 86 1.28 7.69 -15.97
C LYS A 86 1.19 7.12 -14.55
N PHE A 87 2.34 6.89 -13.92
CA PHE A 87 2.42 6.48 -12.51
C PHE A 87 1.80 7.53 -11.58
N LEU A 88 2.18 8.81 -11.71
CA LEU A 88 1.63 9.88 -10.89
C LEU A 88 0.11 10.04 -11.10
N PHE A 89 -0.34 10.01 -12.36
CA PHE A 89 -1.78 10.07 -12.66
C PHE A 89 -2.54 8.92 -11.99
N TYR A 90 -2.02 7.71 -12.08
CA TYR A 90 -2.60 6.54 -11.42
C TYR A 90 -2.67 6.70 -9.90
N TYR A 91 -1.56 7.15 -9.28
CA TYR A 91 -1.48 7.39 -7.85
C TYR A 91 -2.57 8.38 -7.38
N ILE A 92 -2.70 9.50 -8.08
CA ILE A 92 -3.69 10.54 -7.74
C ILE A 92 -5.12 10.02 -7.93
N VAL A 93 -5.41 9.35 -9.05
CA VAL A 93 -6.76 8.79 -9.31
C VAL A 93 -7.14 7.75 -8.24
N CYS A 94 -6.21 6.87 -7.86
CA CYS A 94 -6.47 5.89 -6.80
C CYS A 94 -6.71 6.58 -5.45
N GLY A 95 -5.91 7.60 -5.10
CA GLY A 95 -6.07 8.31 -3.85
C GLY A 95 -7.36 9.12 -3.79
N VAL A 96 -7.64 9.94 -4.79
CA VAL A 96 -8.91 10.70 -4.85
C VAL A 96 -10.11 9.75 -4.86
N GLY A 97 -10.07 8.69 -5.66
CA GLY A 97 -11.13 7.67 -5.71
C GLY A 97 -11.33 6.94 -4.38
N ALA A 98 -10.25 6.71 -3.64
CA ALA A 98 -10.32 6.16 -2.28
C ALA A 98 -11.10 7.06 -1.34
N GLY A 99 -10.80 8.36 -1.33
CA GLY A 99 -11.54 9.36 -0.57
C GLY A 99 -13.02 9.40 -0.98
N MET A 100 -13.32 9.38 -2.27
CA MET A 100 -14.72 9.37 -2.75
C MET A 100 -15.50 8.15 -2.26
N VAL A 101 -14.91 6.95 -2.29
CA VAL A 101 -15.56 5.74 -1.77
C VAL A 101 -15.74 5.83 -0.26
N GLN A 102 -14.77 6.33 0.48
CA GLN A 102 -14.86 6.54 1.92
C GLN A 102 -16.03 7.47 2.27
N GLU A 103 -16.16 8.59 1.57
CA GLU A 103 -17.25 9.54 1.77
C GLU A 103 -18.62 8.94 1.45
N LEU A 104 -18.72 8.16 0.37
CA LEU A 104 -19.97 7.46 0.02
C LEU A 104 -20.39 6.45 1.09
N VAL A 105 -19.42 5.73 1.67
CA VAL A 105 -19.70 4.77 2.74
C VAL A 105 -20.11 5.50 4.02
N GLN A 106 -19.41 6.55 4.41
CA GLN A 106 -19.79 7.37 5.57
C GLN A 106 -21.19 7.97 5.40
N TYR A 107 -21.55 8.38 4.18
CA TYR A 107 -22.89 8.87 3.86
C TYR A 107 -23.96 7.78 4.02
N ALA A 108 -23.68 6.58 3.52
CA ALA A 108 -24.58 5.45 3.70
C ALA A 108 -24.76 5.09 5.19
N GLU A 109 -23.69 5.06 5.96
CA GLU A 109 -23.71 4.84 7.42
C GLU A 109 -24.54 5.92 8.14
N TYR A 110 -24.35 7.20 7.79
CA TYR A 110 -25.06 8.33 8.36
C TYR A 110 -26.58 8.16 8.25
N TYR A 111 -27.06 7.70 7.07
CA TYR A 111 -28.49 7.44 6.86
C TYR A 111 -28.98 6.15 7.51
N VAL A 112 -28.23 5.05 7.39
CA VAL A 112 -28.62 3.75 7.96
C VAL A 112 -28.70 3.80 9.46
N GLN A 113 -27.80 4.55 10.12
CA GLN A 113 -27.82 4.77 11.57
C GLN A 113 -28.84 5.81 12.02
N GLY A 114 -29.55 6.46 11.08
CA GLY A 114 -30.56 7.47 11.38
C GLY A 114 -29.98 8.74 12.03
N LEU A 115 -28.69 9.01 11.85
CA LEU A 115 -28.00 10.15 12.47
C LEU A 115 -28.55 11.49 12.01
N SER A 116 -29.17 11.55 10.81
CA SER A 116 -29.81 12.74 10.27
C SER A 116 -30.98 13.27 11.11
N ALA A 117 -31.53 12.45 12.02
CA ALA A 117 -32.64 12.84 12.90
C ALA A 117 -32.17 13.51 14.20
N TYR A 118 -30.86 13.56 14.46
CA TYR A 118 -30.32 14.06 15.72
C TYR A 118 -29.49 15.33 15.51
N GLU A 119 -29.76 16.35 16.33
CA GLU A 119 -28.92 17.57 16.42
C GLU A 119 -27.72 17.39 17.35
N MET A 120 -27.83 16.47 18.30
CA MET A 120 -26.83 16.21 19.33
C MET A 120 -26.56 14.71 19.46
N VAL A 121 -25.30 14.34 19.74
CA VAL A 121 -24.84 12.96 19.95
C VAL A 121 -24.16 12.85 21.31
N ASN A 122 -24.39 11.73 21.99
CA ASN A 122 -23.67 11.40 23.23
C ASN A 122 -22.37 10.66 22.86
N LEU A 123 -21.22 11.25 23.18
CA LEU A 123 -19.90 10.65 23.01
C LEU A 123 -19.30 10.37 24.40
N GLY A 124 -19.50 9.16 24.88
CA GLY A 124 -19.24 8.85 26.30
C GLY A 124 -20.08 9.73 27.23
N ASP A 125 -19.43 10.45 28.14
CA ASP A 125 -20.09 11.35 29.11
C ASP A 125 -20.34 12.76 28.54
N GLN A 126 -19.92 13.03 27.31
CA GLN A 126 -20.06 14.36 26.69
C GLN A 126 -21.20 14.36 25.68
N ARG A 127 -21.98 15.44 25.66
CA ARG A 127 -22.97 15.70 24.62
C ARG A 127 -22.44 16.75 23.65
N ILE A 128 -22.26 16.37 22.41
CA ILE A 128 -21.71 17.23 21.35
C ILE A 128 -22.73 17.43 20.23
N THR A 129 -22.57 18.50 19.47
CA THR A 129 -23.40 18.74 18.28
C THR A 129 -23.13 17.69 17.21
N MET A 130 -24.12 17.43 16.34
CA MET A 130 -23.94 16.53 15.19
C MET A 130 -22.78 17.00 14.30
N ASP A 131 -22.66 18.30 14.03
CA ASP A 131 -21.55 18.85 13.27
C ASP A 131 -20.19 18.57 13.91
N ALA A 132 -20.03 18.77 15.21
CA ALA A 132 -18.81 18.42 15.92
C ALA A 132 -18.49 16.91 15.82
N TYR A 133 -19.52 16.05 15.90
CA TYR A 133 -19.37 14.60 15.71
C TYR A 133 -18.90 14.24 14.30
N LEU A 134 -19.48 14.88 13.26
CA LEU A 134 -19.10 14.63 11.87
C LEU A 134 -17.67 15.09 11.59
N ASN A 135 -17.23 16.20 12.19
CA ASN A 135 -15.85 16.70 12.08
C ASN A 135 -14.81 15.80 12.74
N LEU A 136 -15.19 14.93 13.70
CA LEU A 136 -14.27 13.93 14.25
C LEU A 136 -13.96 12.78 13.27
N ARG A 137 -14.77 12.60 12.21
CA ARG A 137 -14.63 11.53 11.23
C ARG A 137 -13.68 11.94 10.09
N THR A 138 -12.44 12.21 10.44
CA THR A 138 -11.43 12.68 9.47
C THR A 138 -10.59 11.51 8.93
N THR A 139 -10.51 11.40 7.61
CA THR A 139 -9.69 10.40 6.91
C THR A 139 -8.34 11.01 6.52
N ILE A 140 -7.25 10.30 6.78
CA ILE A 140 -5.87 10.67 6.41
C ILE A 140 -5.07 9.46 5.96
N GLY A 141 -4.17 9.65 5.00
CA GLY A 141 -3.19 8.63 4.59
C GLY A 141 -3.01 8.49 3.09
N ALA A 142 -1.79 8.12 2.70
CA ALA A 142 -1.46 7.72 1.33
C ALA A 142 -2.01 6.34 0.97
N SER A 143 -2.53 5.60 1.94
CA SER A 143 -2.82 4.17 1.82
C SER A 143 -3.78 3.81 0.70
N GLY A 144 -4.83 4.60 0.45
CA GLY A 144 -5.73 4.36 -0.68
C GLY A 144 -5.00 4.31 -2.03
N ALA A 145 -4.10 5.25 -2.28
CA ALA A 145 -3.25 5.25 -3.47
C ALA A 145 -2.23 4.10 -3.47
N VAL A 146 -1.66 3.78 -2.30
CA VAL A 146 -0.70 2.66 -2.13
C VAL A 146 -1.38 1.32 -2.39
N TYR A 147 -2.61 1.09 -1.91
CA TYR A 147 -3.38 -0.12 -2.23
C TYR A 147 -3.71 -0.22 -3.73
N GLY A 148 -3.97 0.91 -4.39
CA GLY A 148 -4.04 0.96 -5.84
C GLY A 148 -2.75 0.51 -6.53
N ILE A 149 -1.58 0.95 -6.04
CA ILE A 149 -0.26 0.52 -6.56
C ILE A 149 -0.04 -0.99 -6.32
N LEU A 150 -0.39 -1.50 -5.14
CA LEU A 150 -0.33 -2.94 -4.84
C LEU A 150 -1.18 -3.75 -5.82
N LEU A 151 -2.40 -3.30 -6.10
CA LEU A 151 -3.27 -3.91 -7.11
C LEU A 151 -2.62 -3.89 -8.49
N ALA A 152 -2.06 -2.76 -8.92
CA ALA A 152 -1.36 -2.65 -10.19
C ALA A 152 -0.22 -3.65 -10.29
N PHE A 153 0.58 -3.80 -9.24
CA PHE A 153 1.66 -4.78 -9.18
C PHE A 153 1.12 -6.20 -9.34
N GLY A 154 0.08 -6.58 -8.60
CA GLY A 154 -0.52 -7.92 -8.70
C GLY A 154 -1.16 -8.22 -10.07
N MET A 155 -1.71 -7.19 -10.74
CA MET A 155 -2.29 -7.34 -12.09
C MET A 155 -1.24 -7.42 -13.20
N ILE A 156 -0.11 -6.71 -13.06
CA ILE A 156 0.96 -6.67 -14.07
C ILE A 156 1.90 -7.86 -13.88
N PHE A 157 2.20 -8.23 -12.65
CA PHE A 157 3.14 -9.27 -12.27
C PHE A 157 2.49 -10.39 -11.41
N PRO A 158 1.42 -11.05 -11.89
CA PRO A 158 0.59 -11.93 -11.06
C PRO A 158 1.32 -13.16 -10.50
N ASN A 159 2.38 -13.59 -11.15
CA ASN A 159 3.12 -14.81 -10.79
C ASN A 159 4.44 -14.52 -10.06
N GLU A 160 4.81 -13.24 -9.90
CA GLU A 160 5.98 -12.86 -9.12
C GLU A 160 5.83 -13.30 -7.66
N ARG A 161 6.93 -13.80 -7.10
CA ARG A 161 6.97 -14.34 -5.75
C ARG A 161 7.53 -13.29 -4.79
N LEU A 162 6.73 -12.94 -3.79
CA LEU A 162 7.07 -11.96 -2.77
C LEU A 162 7.28 -12.66 -1.42
N PHE A 163 8.37 -12.31 -0.74
CA PHE A 163 8.61 -12.71 0.64
C PHE A 163 8.03 -11.65 1.57
N ILE A 164 7.14 -12.04 2.46
CA ILE A 164 6.48 -11.17 3.42
C ILE A 164 6.81 -11.67 4.82
N ILE A 165 7.53 -10.87 5.59
CA ILE A 165 7.84 -11.21 6.98
C ILE A 165 6.55 -11.08 7.80
N PRO A 166 6.18 -12.09 8.63
CA PRO A 166 6.95 -13.26 9.05
C PRO A 166 6.68 -14.56 8.27
N ILE A 167 6.07 -14.51 7.09
CA ILE A 167 5.68 -15.71 6.34
C ILE A 167 6.94 -16.39 5.76
N PRO A 168 7.21 -17.66 6.09
CA PRO A 168 8.47 -18.33 5.74
C PRO A 168 8.57 -18.83 4.29
N PHE A 169 7.52 -18.62 3.50
CA PHE A 169 7.48 -19.03 2.09
C PHE A 169 7.00 -17.90 1.17
N PRO A 170 7.46 -17.86 -0.09
CA PRO A 170 7.10 -16.81 -1.03
C PRO A 170 5.65 -16.99 -1.52
N ILE A 171 4.89 -15.89 -1.53
CA ILE A 171 3.50 -15.82 -2.02
C ILE A 171 3.51 -15.17 -3.40
N LYS A 172 2.73 -15.70 -4.36
CA LYS A 172 2.53 -15.05 -5.65
C LYS A 172 1.74 -13.75 -5.46
N ALA A 173 2.16 -12.69 -6.17
CA ALA A 173 1.57 -11.36 -6.05
C ALA A 173 0.04 -11.35 -6.18
N LYS A 174 -0.53 -12.11 -7.12
CA LYS A 174 -2.00 -12.21 -7.26
C LYS A 174 -2.72 -12.71 -5.99
N TRP A 175 -2.14 -13.68 -5.27
CA TRP A 175 -2.74 -14.21 -4.05
C TRP A 175 -2.56 -13.27 -2.87
N LEU A 176 -1.46 -12.52 -2.86
CA LEU A 176 -1.25 -11.44 -1.89
C LEU A 176 -2.33 -10.37 -2.02
N ILE A 177 -2.63 -9.91 -3.24
CA ILE A 177 -3.66 -8.91 -3.48
C ILE A 177 -5.06 -9.43 -3.10
N VAL A 178 -5.38 -10.67 -3.47
CA VAL A 178 -6.66 -11.31 -3.05
C VAL A 178 -6.73 -11.36 -1.51
N GLY A 179 -5.65 -11.74 -0.84
CA GLY A 179 -5.58 -11.74 0.61
C GLY A 179 -5.83 -10.37 1.23
N TYR A 180 -5.22 -9.31 0.70
CA TYR A 180 -5.48 -7.94 1.16
C TYR A 180 -6.94 -7.53 0.98
N ILE A 181 -7.55 -7.79 -0.19
CA ILE A 181 -8.97 -7.50 -0.42
C ILE A 181 -9.85 -8.21 0.61
N VAL A 182 -9.60 -9.50 0.87
CA VAL A 182 -10.38 -10.26 1.86
C VAL A 182 -10.19 -9.70 3.28
N ILE A 183 -8.96 -9.38 3.66
CA ILE A 183 -8.66 -8.78 4.98
C ILE A 183 -9.37 -7.43 5.12
N GLU A 184 -9.28 -6.55 4.13
CA GLU A 184 -9.92 -5.22 4.18
C GLU A 184 -11.45 -5.33 4.25
N LEU A 185 -12.06 -6.23 3.48
CA LEU A 185 -13.51 -6.48 3.55
C LEU A 185 -13.93 -7.02 4.91
N PHE A 186 -13.19 -7.99 5.45
CA PHE A 186 -13.47 -8.57 6.75
C PHE A 186 -13.31 -7.55 7.87
N SER A 187 -12.23 -6.75 7.84
CA SER A 187 -11.97 -5.71 8.83
C SER A 187 -13.03 -4.60 8.79
N ALA A 188 -13.44 -4.18 7.60
CA ALA A 188 -14.53 -3.20 7.44
C ALA A 188 -15.85 -3.67 8.09
N MET A 189 -16.10 -4.97 8.08
CA MET A 189 -17.34 -5.55 8.65
C MET A 189 -17.22 -5.87 10.15
N SER A 190 -16.02 -6.23 10.63
CA SER A 190 -15.82 -6.82 11.96
C SER A 190 -15.24 -5.83 12.98
N ALA A 191 -14.59 -4.77 12.54
CA ALA A 191 -13.92 -3.80 13.40
C ALA A 191 -14.32 -2.35 13.06
N PRO A 192 -15.62 -2.01 13.07
CA PRO A 192 -16.05 -0.64 12.84
C PRO A 192 -15.50 0.24 13.96
N GLY A 193 -14.68 1.25 13.59
CA GLY A 193 -14.12 2.20 14.53
C GLY A 193 -12.70 1.88 15.04
N ASP A 194 -11.97 0.97 14.43
CA ASP A 194 -10.55 0.71 14.73
C ASP A 194 -9.61 1.86 14.28
N GLY A 195 -10.17 2.91 13.69
CA GLY A 195 -9.42 4.07 13.17
C GLY A 195 -8.80 3.85 11.80
N VAL A 196 -9.08 2.72 11.13
CA VAL A 196 -8.58 2.41 9.79
C VAL A 196 -9.69 2.61 8.75
N ALA A 197 -9.40 3.35 7.70
CA ALA A 197 -10.33 3.59 6.60
C ALA A 197 -10.31 2.43 5.58
N HIS A 198 -10.75 1.24 5.99
CA HIS A 198 -10.75 0.03 5.16
C HIS A 198 -11.43 0.23 3.81
N MET A 199 -12.55 0.96 3.80
CA MET A 199 -13.30 1.25 2.58
C MET A 199 -12.55 2.20 1.64
N ALA A 200 -11.71 3.10 2.16
CA ALA A 200 -10.80 3.89 1.34
C ALA A 200 -9.74 3.01 0.64
N HIS A 201 -9.19 2.00 1.33
CA HIS A 201 -8.24 1.05 0.73
C HIS A 201 -8.88 0.29 -0.45
N LEU A 202 -10.07 -0.26 -0.23
CA LEU A 202 -10.85 -0.93 -1.29
C LEU A 202 -11.25 0.02 -2.42
N GLY A 203 -11.59 1.27 -2.08
CA GLY A 203 -11.87 2.34 -3.05
C GLY A 203 -10.67 2.62 -3.96
N GLY A 204 -9.47 2.75 -3.38
CA GLY A 204 -8.24 2.91 -4.15
C GLY A 204 -7.95 1.74 -5.10
N MET A 205 -8.17 0.51 -4.65
CA MET A 205 -8.08 -0.67 -5.51
C MET A 205 -9.15 -0.67 -6.60
N LEU A 206 -10.39 -0.29 -6.32
CA LEU A 206 -11.46 -0.23 -7.29
C LEU A 206 -11.15 0.75 -8.43
N PHE A 207 -10.80 2.00 -8.09
CA PHE A 207 -10.42 2.99 -9.10
C PHE A 207 -9.18 2.58 -9.87
N GLY A 208 -8.20 1.99 -9.19
CA GLY A 208 -7.02 1.41 -9.83
C GLY A 208 -7.36 0.30 -10.82
N PHE A 209 -8.26 -0.61 -10.44
CA PHE A 209 -8.74 -1.68 -11.32
C PHE A 209 -9.44 -1.13 -12.56
N LEU A 210 -10.37 -0.20 -12.37
CA LEU A 210 -11.12 0.40 -13.47
C LEU A 210 -10.19 1.10 -14.45
N LEU A 211 -9.21 1.85 -13.95
CA LEU A 211 -8.25 2.59 -14.77
C LEU A 211 -7.32 1.64 -15.54
N ILE A 212 -6.83 0.56 -14.92
CA ILE A 212 -6.02 -0.46 -15.60
C ILE A 212 -6.85 -1.15 -16.70
N ARG A 213 -8.10 -1.51 -16.40
CA ARG A 213 -8.99 -2.14 -17.38
C ARG A 213 -9.29 -1.21 -18.56
N TYR A 214 -9.50 0.09 -18.27
CA TYR A 214 -9.64 1.09 -19.32
C TYR A 214 -8.41 1.16 -20.22
N TRP A 215 -7.20 1.25 -19.65
CA TRP A 215 -5.97 1.28 -20.42
C TRP A 215 -5.70 -0.01 -21.20
N GLN A 216 -6.10 -1.17 -20.66
CA GLN A 216 -5.98 -2.43 -21.38
C GLN A 216 -6.86 -2.49 -22.64
N LYS A 217 -8.03 -1.83 -22.61
CA LYS A 217 -8.91 -1.72 -23.78
C LYS A 217 -8.47 -0.65 -24.78
N HIS A 218 -7.72 0.36 -24.32
CA HIS A 218 -7.22 1.47 -25.13
C HIS A 218 -5.68 1.54 -25.00
N PRO A 219 -4.96 0.57 -25.62
CA PRO A 219 -3.52 0.46 -25.44
C PRO A 219 -2.78 1.56 -26.18
N ASP A 220 -2.07 2.40 -25.44
CA ASP A 220 -1.06 3.32 -25.99
C ASP A 220 0.17 2.56 -26.45
N SER A 221 0.94 3.13 -27.41
CA SER A 221 2.23 2.58 -27.83
C SER A 221 3.20 2.34 -26.67
N SER A 222 3.11 3.12 -25.59
CA SER A 222 3.91 2.97 -24.37
C SER A 222 3.60 1.69 -23.56
N GLN A 223 2.39 1.11 -23.71
CA GLN A 223 2.02 -0.11 -22.96
C GLN A 223 2.69 -1.37 -23.51
N ARG A 224 2.96 -1.44 -24.81
CA ARG A 224 3.74 -2.55 -25.42
C ARG A 224 5.17 -2.56 -24.87
N TYR A 225 5.77 -1.37 -24.74
CA TYR A 225 7.11 -1.20 -24.19
C TYR A 225 7.18 -1.54 -22.69
N GLY A 226 6.21 -1.10 -21.90
CA GLY A 226 6.18 -1.34 -20.44
C GLY A 226 6.08 -2.82 -20.05
N ARG A 227 5.32 -3.63 -20.80
CA ARG A 227 5.19 -5.08 -20.54
C ARG A 227 6.51 -5.81 -20.86
N SER A 228 7.20 -5.41 -21.92
CA SER A 228 8.54 -5.93 -22.28
C SER A 228 9.58 -5.52 -21.22
N TYR A 229 9.57 -4.25 -20.81
CA TYR A 229 10.50 -3.71 -19.82
C TYR A 229 10.33 -4.35 -18.42
N GLY A 230 9.11 -4.60 -18.00
CA GLY A 230 8.85 -5.26 -16.70
C GLY A 230 9.42 -6.68 -16.68
N LYS A 231 9.21 -7.45 -17.75
CA LYS A 231 9.79 -8.79 -17.89
C LYS A 231 11.32 -8.72 -17.88
N GLU A 232 11.89 -7.85 -18.70
CA GLU A 232 13.35 -7.65 -18.79
C GLU A 232 13.96 -7.19 -17.44
N PHE A 233 13.26 -6.34 -16.68
CA PHE A 233 13.69 -5.90 -15.35
C PHE A 233 13.82 -7.09 -14.38
N PHE A 234 12.82 -7.97 -14.30
CA PHE A 234 12.86 -9.15 -13.43
C PHE A 234 13.88 -10.19 -13.91
N ASP A 235 13.96 -10.44 -15.21
CA ASP A 235 14.96 -11.33 -15.80
C ASP A 235 16.39 -10.82 -15.50
N ASN A 236 16.61 -9.51 -15.53
CA ASN A 236 17.87 -8.89 -15.15
C ASN A 236 18.19 -9.00 -13.64
N LEU A 237 17.18 -8.90 -12.77
CA LEU A 237 17.37 -9.11 -11.34
C LEU A 237 17.73 -10.55 -11.03
N ILE A 238 17.04 -11.52 -11.63
CA ILE A 238 17.31 -12.95 -11.48
C ILE A 238 18.73 -13.25 -11.94
N ARG A 239 19.10 -12.80 -13.13
CA ARG A 239 20.44 -12.98 -13.70
C ARG A 239 21.54 -12.40 -12.80
N LYS A 240 21.37 -11.18 -12.27
CA LYS A 240 22.30 -10.59 -11.30
C LYS A 240 22.44 -11.39 -10.04
N HIS A 241 21.32 -11.93 -9.53
CA HIS A 241 21.35 -12.78 -8.34
C HIS A 241 22.12 -14.09 -8.61
N GLU A 242 21.88 -14.73 -9.75
CA GLU A 242 22.60 -15.93 -10.17
C GLU A 242 24.11 -15.66 -10.37
N ASP A 243 24.47 -14.53 -11.00
CA ASP A 243 25.86 -14.13 -11.18
C ASP A 243 26.55 -13.86 -9.84
N TYR A 244 25.84 -13.22 -8.88
CA TYR A 244 26.34 -13.02 -7.51
C TYR A 244 26.56 -14.36 -6.80
N GLN A 245 25.60 -15.29 -6.89
CA GLN A 245 25.75 -16.63 -6.31
C GLN A 245 26.90 -17.41 -6.96
N ARG A 246 27.05 -17.32 -8.27
CA ARG A 246 28.16 -17.94 -9.02
C ARG A 246 29.51 -17.35 -8.59
N SER A 247 29.60 -16.02 -8.47
CA SER A 247 30.85 -15.36 -8.02
C SER A 247 31.21 -15.72 -6.58
N ARG A 248 30.22 -15.85 -5.69
CA ARG A 248 30.45 -16.33 -4.30
C ARG A 248 30.96 -17.78 -4.26
N ARG A 249 30.40 -18.67 -5.09
CA ARG A 249 30.88 -20.07 -5.19
C ARG A 249 32.31 -20.12 -5.68
N MET A 250 32.66 -19.41 -6.77
CA MET A 250 34.02 -19.35 -7.29
C MET A 250 35.02 -18.75 -6.28
N HIS A 251 34.59 -17.76 -5.49
CA HIS A 251 35.46 -17.18 -4.46
C HIS A 251 35.68 -18.15 -3.30
N ALA A 252 34.66 -18.88 -2.87
CA ALA A 252 34.76 -19.92 -1.84
C ALA A 252 35.67 -21.10 -2.30
N GLU A 253 35.61 -21.49 -3.57
CA GLU A 253 36.50 -22.49 -4.15
C GLU A 253 37.98 -22.04 -4.18
N LYS A 254 38.22 -20.77 -4.58
CA LYS A 254 39.58 -20.19 -4.61
C LYS A 254 40.21 -19.99 -3.22
N THR A 255 39.38 -19.70 -2.21
CA THR A 255 39.86 -19.43 -0.84
C THR A 255 39.92 -20.67 0.06
N GLY A 256 39.55 -21.86 -0.48
CA GLY A 256 39.53 -23.10 0.29
C GLY A 256 38.47 -23.13 1.41
N THR A 257 37.65 -22.09 1.53
CA THR A 257 36.54 -22.00 2.48
C THR A 257 35.25 -22.62 1.86
N ARG A 258 35.34 -23.93 1.56
CA ARG A 258 34.18 -24.69 1.13
C ARG A 258 33.25 -24.86 2.35
N ARG A 259 32.16 -24.06 2.45
CA ARG A 259 31.06 -24.40 3.34
C ARG A 259 30.38 -25.64 2.75
N GLU A 260 30.17 -26.66 3.60
CA GLU A 260 29.41 -27.85 3.23
C GLU A 260 28.08 -27.41 2.59
N THR A 261 27.75 -28.00 1.44
CA THR A 261 26.45 -27.79 0.83
C THR A 261 25.39 -28.48 1.69
N ASP A 262 24.15 -28.04 1.68
CA ASP A 262 23.05 -28.66 2.44
C ASP A 262 22.95 -30.18 2.17
N GLU A 263 23.37 -30.64 0.98
CA GLU A 263 23.44 -32.05 0.61
C GLU A 263 24.59 -32.77 1.32
N GLU A 264 25.77 -32.17 1.43
CA GLU A 264 26.90 -32.74 2.18
C GLU A 264 26.62 -32.79 3.69
N TYR A 265 25.96 -31.75 4.21
CA TYR A 265 25.49 -31.72 5.60
C TYR A 265 24.46 -32.83 5.88
N ASN A 266 23.48 -33.02 5.00
CA ASN A 266 22.43 -34.05 5.14
C ASN A 266 22.99 -35.47 4.97
N MET A 267 24.05 -35.69 4.15
CA MET A 267 24.69 -36.97 4.02
C MET A 267 25.49 -37.40 5.26
N LYS A 268 25.93 -36.45 6.06
CA LYS A 268 26.69 -36.73 7.32
C LYS A 268 25.77 -36.93 8.53
N GLN A 269 24.47 -36.66 8.42
CA GLN A 269 23.53 -36.93 9.50
C GLN A 269 23.25 -38.46 9.61
N PRO A 270 23.26 -39.04 10.82
CA PRO A 270 22.89 -40.43 11.02
C PRO A 270 21.45 -40.65 10.56
N ARG A 271 21.23 -41.65 9.67
CA ARG A 271 19.91 -41.99 9.20
C ARG A 271 19.01 -42.36 10.37
N PRO A 272 17.77 -41.83 10.45
CA PRO A 272 16.86 -42.24 11.51
C PRO A 272 16.59 -43.75 11.43
N PRO A 273 16.45 -44.43 12.57
CA PRO A 273 16.21 -45.88 12.59
C PRO A 273 14.93 -46.21 11.85
N ILE A 274 15.01 -47.19 10.94
CA ILE A 274 13.87 -47.70 10.17
C ILE A 274 12.87 -48.31 11.18
N PRO A 275 11.59 -47.88 11.20
CA PRO A 275 10.61 -48.43 12.08
C PRO A 275 10.39 -49.94 11.71
N ARG A 276 10.66 -50.83 12.65
CA ARG A 276 10.33 -52.28 12.48
C ARG A 276 8.81 -52.40 12.38
N ARG A 277 8.33 -52.86 11.21
CA ARG A 277 6.94 -53.31 11.06
C ARG A 277 6.69 -54.49 12.00
N ARG A 278 5.73 -54.32 12.88
CA ARG A 278 5.04 -55.41 13.56
C ARG A 278 3.85 -55.88 12.77
#